data_ca4e7acfd23f78e857e91b24d57d68ab
#
_entry.id   ca4e7acfd23f78e857e91b24d57d68ab
#
_cell.length_a   1.000
_cell.length_b   1.000
_cell.length_c   1.000
_cell.angle_alpha   90.00
_cell.angle_beta   90.00
_cell.angle_gamma   90.00
#
_symmetry.space_group_name_H-M   'P 1'
#
loop_
_entity.id
_entity.type
_entity.pdbx_description
1 polymer ?
#
loop_
_entity_poly.entity_id
_entity_poly.type
_entity_poly.pdbx_seq_one_letter_code
_entity_poly.pdbx_strand_id
1 'polypeptide(L)'
;SYVKASRGLGDEFYPAFYTTLVSFIAKNFPKKYEFESWQIINSIFAILTIFGISKISSILFNKQVGKIVFVICFFNPIFFGHMSMNVKDIPIAFANVWATYVFLRYLINQNLSHKCTRYIIFAGLAIGVGTGMRLPFVTTLIPIFLFSIIDIFYFKKIVNNKFSFKKFIIHIFIVLLIAYIITISCWPHVHKNIFIEPFKIAMDINKIQYFGLPWVMFNGDIFDTNYVPKLYLIVNFFYKSPEYIILSYIIFIYLLIFKKKFLISKFEFFYGKLFLIVFILLFPTLVLFFVPYRIYDGLRLFLYLIPYFSIIPGIAIYYLISNLKLKSSKTVSAIMA
;
A
#
# COMPACT_ATOMS: atom_id res chain seq x y z
N SER A 1 -1.98 -10.45 -31.50
CA SER A 1 -2.28 -11.83 -31.10
C SER A 1 -1.65 -12.26 -29.76
N TYR A 2 -0.90 -11.40 -29.08
CA TYR A 2 -0.43 -11.65 -27.69
C TYR A 2 -1.61 -11.78 -26.70
N VAL A 3 -2.69 -11.06 -26.94
CA VAL A 3 -3.93 -11.15 -26.18
C VAL A 3 -4.62 -12.54 -26.28
N LYS A 4 -4.34 -13.31 -27.35
CA LYS A 4 -4.87 -14.68 -27.49
C LYS A 4 -4.01 -15.73 -26.78
N ALA A 5 -2.73 -15.51 -26.62
CA ALA A 5 -1.80 -16.45 -26.00
C ALA A 5 -1.77 -16.38 -24.46
N SER A 6 -2.19 -15.26 -23.88
CA SER A 6 -2.24 -15.06 -22.42
C SER A 6 -3.59 -15.43 -21.76
N ARG A 7 -4.55 -15.96 -22.53
CA ARG A 7 -5.80 -16.52 -21.98
C ARG A 7 -5.55 -17.89 -21.39
N GLY A 8 -4.71 -17.93 -20.33
CA GLY A 8 -4.66 -19.07 -19.45
C GLY A 8 -6.02 -19.28 -18.77
N LEU A 9 -6.38 -20.51 -18.49
CA LEU A 9 -7.51 -20.90 -17.65
C LEU A 9 -7.42 -20.08 -16.33
N GLY A 10 -8.31 -19.10 -16.11
CA GLY A 10 -8.33 -18.26 -14.92
C GLY A 10 -8.26 -16.75 -15.15
N ASP A 11 -7.93 -16.29 -16.36
CA ASP A 11 -7.92 -14.84 -16.68
C ASP A 11 -9.31 -14.18 -16.57
N GLU A 12 -10.38 -14.99 -16.69
CA GLU A 12 -11.76 -14.56 -16.51
C GLU A 12 -12.08 -14.15 -15.06
N PHE A 13 -11.33 -14.64 -14.09
CA PHE A 13 -11.52 -14.35 -12.67
C PHE A 13 -10.85 -13.05 -12.20
N TYR A 14 -10.03 -12.43 -13.04
CA TYR A 14 -9.32 -11.20 -12.69
C TYR A 14 -9.74 -10.03 -13.56
N PRO A 15 -10.04 -8.87 -12.96
CA PRO A 15 -10.17 -7.64 -13.71
C PRO A 15 -8.85 -7.29 -14.40
N ALA A 16 -8.91 -6.64 -15.55
CA ALA A 16 -7.76 -6.39 -16.42
C ALA A 16 -7.34 -4.91 -16.46
N PHE A 17 -7.52 -4.15 -15.37
CA PHE A 17 -7.28 -2.71 -15.37
C PHE A 17 -5.89 -2.33 -15.88
N TYR A 18 -4.83 -2.92 -15.30
CA TYR A 18 -3.46 -2.56 -15.67
C TYR A 18 -3.14 -2.93 -17.12
N THR A 19 -3.47 -4.14 -17.53
CA THR A 19 -3.25 -4.59 -18.91
C THR A 19 -4.01 -3.73 -19.91
N THR A 20 -5.24 -3.32 -19.61
CA THR A 20 -6.04 -2.42 -20.44
C THR A 20 -5.38 -1.04 -20.53
N LEU A 21 -4.95 -0.47 -19.40
CA LEU A 21 -4.29 0.83 -19.36
C LEU A 21 -2.99 0.82 -20.17
N VAL A 22 -2.11 -0.17 -19.90
CA VAL A 22 -0.80 -0.24 -20.56
C VAL A 22 -0.96 -0.53 -22.04
N SER A 23 -1.85 -1.44 -22.46
CA SER A 23 -2.11 -1.70 -23.87
C SER A 23 -2.65 -0.46 -24.59
N PHE A 24 -3.46 0.35 -23.89
CA PHE A 24 -3.96 1.62 -24.46
C PHE A 24 -2.83 2.63 -24.67
N ILE A 25 -1.86 2.70 -23.77
CA ILE A 25 -0.70 3.59 -23.88
C ILE A 25 0.31 3.02 -24.90
N ALA A 26 0.66 1.74 -24.78
CA ALA A 26 1.69 1.07 -25.58
C ALA A 26 1.36 1.05 -27.07
N LYS A 27 0.09 1.01 -27.46
CA LYS A 27 -0.31 1.08 -28.89
C LYS A 27 0.17 2.35 -29.62
N ASN A 28 0.50 3.41 -28.89
CA ASN A 28 1.02 4.65 -29.47
C ASN A 28 2.54 4.61 -29.70
N PHE A 29 3.22 3.54 -29.31
CA PHE A 29 4.65 3.33 -29.50
C PHE A 29 4.90 2.24 -30.54
N PRO A 30 6.07 2.25 -31.22
CA PRO A 30 6.46 1.16 -32.11
C PRO A 30 6.49 -0.18 -31.39
N LYS A 31 6.03 -1.25 -32.03
CA LYS A 31 5.93 -2.61 -31.43
C LYS A 31 7.23 -3.10 -30.80
N LYS A 32 8.39 -2.69 -31.34
CA LYS A 32 9.71 -3.05 -30.80
C LYS A 32 9.95 -2.53 -29.37
N TYR A 33 9.23 -1.50 -28.93
CA TYR A 33 9.34 -0.90 -27.59
C TYR A 33 8.14 -1.26 -26.69
N GLU A 34 7.35 -2.25 -27.03
CA GLU A 34 6.19 -2.65 -26.23
C GLU A 34 6.61 -3.08 -24.82
N PHE A 35 7.66 -3.90 -24.70
CA PHE A 35 8.16 -4.39 -23.42
C PHE A 35 8.71 -3.26 -22.54
N GLU A 36 9.50 -2.37 -23.09
CA GLU A 36 10.05 -1.20 -22.41
C GLU A 36 8.93 -0.25 -21.95
N SER A 37 7.87 -0.10 -22.73
CA SER A 37 6.71 0.69 -22.35
C SER A 37 6.04 0.14 -21.08
N TRP A 38 5.90 -1.18 -20.95
CA TRP A 38 5.38 -1.82 -19.75
C TRP A 38 6.26 -1.54 -18.54
N GLN A 39 7.58 -1.64 -18.68
CA GLN A 39 8.54 -1.39 -17.61
C GLN A 39 8.53 0.07 -17.15
N ILE A 40 8.47 1.02 -18.10
CA ILE A 40 8.44 2.46 -17.80
C ILE A 40 7.15 2.81 -17.05
N ILE A 41 6.00 2.34 -17.52
CA ILE A 41 4.71 2.60 -16.87
C ILE A 41 4.71 2.03 -15.45
N ASN A 42 5.22 0.81 -15.26
CA ASN A 42 5.31 0.21 -13.94
C ASN A 42 6.25 0.99 -13.01
N SER A 43 7.38 1.46 -13.52
CA SER A 43 8.31 2.32 -12.78
C SER A 43 7.66 3.65 -12.36
N ILE A 44 6.81 4.22 -13.20
CA ILE A 44 6.02 5.42 -12.85
C ILE A 44 5.08 5.12 -11.66
N PHE A 45 4.35 4.00 -11.68
CA PHE A 45 3.51 3.59 -10.55
C PHE A 45 4.33 3.42 -9.27
N ALA A 46 5.53 2.84 -9.37
CA ALA A 46 6.42 2.68 -8.22
C ALA A 46 6.89 4.02 -7.65
N ILE A 47 7.35 4.96 -8.49
CA ILE A 47 7.78 6.29 -8.07
C ILE A 47 6.62 7.06 -7.43
N LEU A 48 5.43 6.99 -8.01
CA LEU A 48 4.23 7.60 -7.45
C LEU A 48 3.85 6.96 -6.10
N THR A 49 4.10 5.66 -5.90
CA THR A 49 3.93 4.99 -4.60
C THR A 49 4.86 5.57 -3.55
N ILE A 50 6.15 5.72 -3.88
CA ILE A 50 7.15 6.32 -2.99
C ILE A 50 6.78 7.77 -2.64
N PHE A 51 6.32 8.52 -3.62
CA PHE A 51 5.83 9.88 -3.40
C PHE A 51 4.59 9.89 -2.49
N GLY A 52 3.66 8.97 -2.68
CA GLY A 52 2.47 8.82 -1.84
C GLY A 52 2.79 8.54 -0.38
N ILE A 53 3.71 7.60 -0.10
CA ILE A 53 4.10 7.28 1.28
C ILE A 53 4.87 8.43 1.94
N SER A 54 5.67 9.18 1.19
CA SER A 54 6.29 10.43 1.66
C SER A 54 5.24 11.44 2.09
N LYS A 55 4.14 11.58 1.34
CA LYS A 55 3.01 12.44 1.69
C LYS A 55 2.27 11.97 2.95
N ILE A 56 2.03 10.65 3.08
CA ILE A 56 1.43 10.07 4.29
C ILE A 56 2.32 10.37 5.50
N SER A 57 3.62 10.11 5.40
CA SER A 57 4.58 10.35 6.48
C SER A 57 4.65 11.83 6.86
N SER A 58 4.51 12.73 5.86
CA SER A 58 4.48 14.18 6.09
C SER A 58 3.22 14.63 6.85
N ILE A 59 2.07 13.98 6.61
CA ILE A 59 0.81 14.27 7.32
C ILE A 59 0.87 13.71 8.75
N LEU A 60 1.34 12.47 8.89
CA LEU A 60 1.35 11.81 10.18
C LEU A 60 2.40 12.40 11.13
N PHE A 61 3.57 12.77 10.63
CA PHE A 61 4.69 13.26 11.44
C PHE A 61 5.11 14.67 11.05
N ASN A 62 5.99 14.83 10.07
CA ASN A 62 6.38 16.13 9.53
C ASN A 62 7.01 15.97 8.13
N LYS A 63 7.24 17.11 7.45
CA LYS A 63 7.81 17.15 6.09
C LYS A 63 9.22 16.52 6.01
N GLN A 64 10.05 16.65 7.06
CA GLN A 64 11.40 16.08 7.07
C GLN A 64 11.34 14.55 7.14
N VAL A 65 10.51 13.98 8.01
CA VAL A 65 10.27 12.53 8.03
C VAL A 65 9.79 12.05 6.66
N GLY A 66 8.86 12.78 6.02
CA GLY A 66 8.38 12.43 4.67
C GLY A 66 9.51 12.38 3.62
N LYS A 67 10.43 13.35 3.62
CA LYS A 67 11.59 13.36 2.71
C LYS A 67 12.52 12.16 2.98
N ILE A 68 12.79 11.86 4.25
CA ILE A 68 13.64 10.73 4.63
C ILE A 68 12.98 9.40 4.21
N VAL A 69 11.68 9.24 4.43
CA VAL A 69 10.92 8.06 4.01
C VAL A 69 10.94 7.87 2.50
N PHE A 70 10.87 8.96 1.73
CA PHE A 70 11.04 8.91 0.27
C PHE A 70 12.37 8.23 -0.11
N VAL A 71 13.48 8.71 0.47
CA VAL A 71 14.82 8.18 0.18
C VAL A 71 14.94 6.71 0.61
N ILE A 72 14.50 6.38 1.84
CA ILE A 72 14.58 5.00 2.35
C ILE A 72 13.76 4.03 1.49
N CYS A 73 12.55 4.42 1.09
CA CYS A 73 11.69 3.57 0.28
C CYS A 73 12.24 3.40 -1.14
N PHE A 74 12.83 4.46 -1.72
CA PHE A 74 13.46 4.40 -3.04
C PHE A 74 14.67 3.46 -3.06
N PHE A 75 15.52 3.50 -2.03
CA PHE A 75 16.69 2.64 -1.91
C PHE A 75 16.40 1.29 -1.25
N ASN A 76 15.14 0.96 -0.94
CA ASN A 76 14.80 -0.37 -0.46
C ASN A 76 14.96 -1.40 -1.59
N PRO A 77 15.89 -2.38 -1.46
CA PRO A 77 16.24 -3.26 -2.58
C PRO A 77 15.07 -4.15 -3.02
N ILE A 78 14.18 -4.54 -2.09
CA ILE A 78 13.00 -5.35 -2.45
C ILE A 78 12.06 -4.52 -3.32
N PHE A 79 11.73 -3.29 -2.89
CA PHE A 79 10.83 -2.43 -3.64
C PHE A 79 11.45 -2.03 -4.98
N PHE A 80 12.73 -1.63 -4.97
CA PHE A 80 13.48 -1.23 -6.15
C PHE A 80 13.56 -2.37 -7.19
N GLY A 81 13.87 -3.59 -6.76
CA GLY A 81 13.94 -4.75 -7.67
C GLY A 81 12.62 -5.09 -8.35
N HIS A 82 11.48 -4.72 -7.74
CA HIS A 82 10.16 -4.94 -8.33
C HIS A 82 9.62 -3.75 -9.14
N MET A 83 10.26 -2.56 -9.07
CA MET A 83 9.73 -1.31 -9.64
C MET A 83 9.34 -1.40 -11.11
N SER A 84 10.17 -2.04 -11.95
CA SER A 84 9.91 -2.16 -13.40
C SER A 84 9.25 -3.48 -13.78
N MET A 85 9.49 -4.56 -13.03
CA MET A 85 9.17 -5.92 -13.44
C MET A 85 7.81 -6.43 -12.94
N ASN A 86 7.36 -5.97 -11.78
CA ASN A 86 6.17 -6.53 -11.15
C ASN A 86 4.91 -5.73 -11.50
N VAL A 87 4.32 -6.09 -12.62
CA VAL A 87 3.14 -5.43 -13.22
C VAL A 87 1.82 -5.63 -12.45
N LYS A 88 1.81 -6.46 -11.41
CA LYS A 88 0.60 -6.68 -10.58
C LYS A 88 0.72 -6.02 -9.22
N ASP A 89 1.78 -6.30 -8.49
CA ASP A 89 1.86 -5.94 -7.08
C ASP A 89 2.35 -4.48 -6.85
N ILE A 90 3.10 -3.90 -7.81
CA ILE A 90 3.46 -2.47 -7.77
C ILE A 90 2.24 -1.56 -7.97
N PRO A 91 1.36 -1.76 -8.98
CA PRO A 91 0.12 -0.98 -9.06
C PRO A 91 -0.82 -1.18 -7.86
N ILE A 92 -0.83 -2.36 -7.23
CA ILE A 92 -1.56 -2.60 -5.97
C ILE A 92 -0.96 -1.75 -4.83
N ALA A 93 0.37 -1.68 -4.71
CA ALA A 93 1.03 -0.84 -3.73
C ALA A 93 0.72 0.65 -3.96
N PHE A 94 0.71 1.10 -5.22
CA PHE A 94 0.28 2.44 -5.60
C PHE A 94 -1.17 2.72 -5.14
N ALA A 95 -2.10 1.85 -5.50
CA ALA A 95 -3.51 2.00 -5.16
C ALA A 95 -3.71 2.06 -3.63
N ASN A 96 -3.04 1.17 -2.87
CA ASN A 96 -3.14 1.13 -1.41
C ASN A 96 -2.62 2.41 -0.75
N VAL A 97 -1.43 2.87 -1.14
CA VAL A 97 -0.80 4.07 -0.58
C VAL A 97 -1.64 5.32 -0.90
N TRP A 98 -2.11 5.46 -2.15
CA TRP A 98 -2.93 6.62 -2.52
C TRP A 98 -4.33 6.58 -1.93
N ALA A 99 -4.97 5.42 -1.84
CA ALA A 99 -6.24 5.27 -1.14
C ALA A 99 -6.09 5.69 0.34
N THR A 100 -5.04 5.23 1.02
CA THR A 100 -4.73 5.61 2.40
C THR A 100 -4.47 7.11 2.53
N TYR A 101 -3.63 7.70 1.64
CA TYR A 101 -3.35 9.13 1.65
C TYR A 101 -4.62 9.98 1.50
N VAL A 102 -5.41 9.66 0.47
CA VAL A 102 -6.64 10.40 0.16
C VAL A 102 -7.66 10.24 1.29
N PHE A 103 -7.76 9.07 1.88
CA PHE A 103 -8.65 8.81 3.00
C PHE A 103 -8.25 9.62 4.25
N LEU A 104 -6.97 9.68 4.61
CA LEU A 104 -6.48 10.54 5.69
C LEU A 104 -6.78 12.01 5.41
N ARG A 105 -6.56 12.47 4.17
CA ARG A 105 -6.88 13.85 3.76
C ARG A 105 -8.39 14.13 3.81
N TYR A 106 -9.21 13.16 3.48
CA TYR A 106 -10.66 13.24 3.61
C TYR A 106 -11.08 13.43 5.06
N LEU A 107 -10.57 12.61 5.99
CA LEU A 107 -10.89 12.71 7.42
C LEU A 107 -10.57 14.11 7.99
N ILE A 108 -9.43 14.67 7.58
CA ILE A 108 -8.99 16.01 8.01
C ILE A 108 -9.86 17.12 7.39
N ASN A 109 -10.33 16.97 6.15
CA ASN A 109 -10.91 18.05 5.36
C ASN A 109 -12.38 17.84 4.97
N GLN A 110 -13.10 16.91 5.60
CA GLN A 110 -14.51 16.62 5.27
C GLN A 110 -15.41 17.86 5.23
N ASN A 111 -15.12 18.86 6.05
CA ASN A 111 -15.93 20.08 6.15
C ASN A 111 -15.75 21.06 4.99
N LEU A 112 -14.68 20.92 4.22
CA LEU A 112 -14.37 21.79 3.08
C LEU A 112 -14.96 21.16 1.82
N SER A 113 -16.17 21.58 1.41
CA SER A 113 -16.95 20.94 0.34
C SER A 113 -16.12 20.63 -0.92
N HIS A 114 -15.44 21.63 -1.47
CA HIS A 114 -14.62 21.46 -2.68
C HIS A 114 -13.47 20.43 -2.49
N LYS A 115 -12.77 20.45 -1.35
CA LYS A 115 -11.71 19.48 -1.06
C LYS A 115 -12.28 18.10 -0.79
N CYS A 116 -13.40 18.02 -0.08
CA CYS A 116 -14.10 16.78 0.22
C CYS A 116 -14.48 16.01 -1.05
N THR A 117 -15.15 16.67 -2.01
CA THR A 117 -15.54 16.05 -3.28
C THR A 117 -14.33 15.50 -4.03
N ARG A 118 -13.23 16.27 -4.09
CA ARG A 118 -11.98 15.80 -4.72
C ARG A 118 -11.48 14.52 -4.07
N TYR A 119 -11.44 14.47 -2.73
CA TYR A 119 -10.95 13.28 -2.02
C TYR A 119 -11.88 12.06 -2.20
N ILE A 120 -13.20 12.26 -2.28
CA ILE A 120 -14.15 11.19 -2.58
C ILE A 120 -13.85 10.58 -3.97
N ILE A 121 -13.70 11.43 -4.99
CA ILE A 121 -13.41 10.98 -6.35
C ILE A 121 -12.06 10.23 -6.39
N PHE A 122 -10.99 10.82 -5.84
CA PHE A 122 -9.68 10.17 -5.85
C PHE A 122 -9.64 8.89 -5.01
N ALA A 123 -10.41 8.79 -3.92
CA ALA A 123 -10.54 7.54 -3.16
C ALA A 123 -11.21 6.46 -4.02
N GLY A 124 -12.31 6.79 -4.68
CA GLY A 124 -13.00 5.87 -5.59
C GLY A 124 -12.09 5.40 -6.74
N LEU A 125 -11.33 6.33 -7.36
CA LEU A 125 -10.35 6.01 -8.39
C LEU A 125 -9.25 5.06 -7.86
N ALA A 126 -8.63 5.38 -6.72
CA ALA A 126 -7.56 4.57 -6.15
C ALA A 126 -8.06 3.16 -5.77
N ILE A 127 -9.23 3.07 -5.14
CA ILE A 127 -9.83 1.77 -4.78
C ILE A 127 -10.23 1.01 -6.03
N GLY A 128 -10.81 1.68 -7.05
CA GLY A 128 -11.17 1.06 -8.32
C GLY A 128 -9.97 0.53 -9.10
N VAL A 129 -8.84 1.24 -9.09
CA VAL A 129 -7.57 0.74 -9.64
C VAL A 129 -7.14 -0.52 -8.91
N GLY A 130 -7.11 -0.51 -7.58
CA GLY A 130 -6.67 -1.65 -6.79
C GLY A 130 -7.58 -2.88 -6.95
N THR A 131 -8.90 -2.70 -6.89
CA THR A 131 -9.88 -3.78 -7.11
C THR A 131 -9.90 -4.27 -8.54
N GLY A 132 -9.66 -3.35 -9.50
CA GLY A 132 -9.48 -3.63 -10.91
C GLY A 132 -8.18 -4.40 -11.25
N MET A 133 -7.28 -4.55 -10.26
CA MET A 133 -6.09 -5.42 -10.34
C MET A 133 -6.36 -6.79 -9.70
N ARG A 134 -6.91 -6.76 -8.49
CA ARG A 134 -7.26 -7.97 -7.71
C ARG A 134 -8.40 -7.65 -6.75
N LEU A 135 -9.47 -8.45 -6.75
CA LEU A 135 -10.60 -8.26 -5.83
C LEU A 135 -10.19 -8.23 -4.36
N PRO A 136 -9.27 -9.10 -3.87
CA PRO A 136 -8.81 -9.07 -2.48
C PRO A 136 -8.11 -7.77 -2.06
N PHE A 137 -7.83 -6.84 -2.98
CA PHE A 137 -7.23 -5.54 -2.64
C PHE A 137 -7.97 -4.81 -1.51
N VAL A 138 -9.29 -4.88 -1.47
CA VAL A 138 -10.10 -4.20 -0.44
C VAL A 138 -9.69 -4.62 0.97
N THR A 139 -9.27 -5.87 1.16
CA THR A 139 -8.83 -6.36 2.48
C THR A 139 -7.58 -5.64 2.99
N THR A 140 -6.73 -5.14 2.10
CA THR A 140 -5.53 -4.38 2.47
C THR A 140 -5.85 -3.01 3.06
N LEU A 141 -7.08 -2.50 2.88
CA LEU A 141 -7.55 -1.23 3.42
C LEU A 141 -8.28 -1.36 4.77
N ILE A 142 -8.54 -2.58 5.23
CA ILE A 142 -9.22 -2.83 6.51
C ILE A 142 -8.50 -2.12 7.68
N PRO A 143 -7.18 -2.16 7.83
CA PRO A 143 -6.49 -1.52 8.95
C PRO A 143 -6.73 -0.02 9.04
N ILE A 144 -6.63 0.69 7.92
CA ILE A 144 -6.87 2.14 7.92
C ILE A 144 -8.33 2.47 8.20
N PHE A 145 -9.26 1.66 7.71
CA PHE A 145 -10.69 1.84 7.94
C PHE A 145 -11.05 1.61 9.42
N LEU A 146 -10.59 0.51 10.02
CA LEU A 146 -10.81 0.21 11.43
C LEU A 146 -10.19 1.27 12.35
N PHE A 147 -8.93 1.65 12.08
CA PHE A 147 -8.28 2.73 12.80
C PHE A 147 -9.09 4.03 12.73
N SER A 148 -9.63 4.36 11.56
CA SER A 148 -10.42 5.58 11.38
C SER A 148 -11.73 5.55 12.15
N ILE A 149 -12.38 4.39 12.25
CA ILE A 149 -13.55 4.22 13.11
C ILE A 149 -13.17 4.49 14.57
N ILE A 150 -12.05 3.95 15.04
CA ILE A 150 -11.55 4.19 16.39
C ILE A 150 -11.23 5.69 16.60
N ASP A 151 -10.62 6.34 15.61
CA ASP A 151 -10.33 7.78 15.72
C ASP A 151 -11.60 8.64 15.72
N ILE A 152 -12.60 8.30 14.89
CA ILE A 152 -13.89 9.03 14.83
C ILE A 152 -14.61 8.98 16.17
N PHE A 153 -14.67 7.82 16.81
CA PHE A 153 -15.50 7.65 18.02
C PHE A 153 -14.71 7.86 19.32
N TYR A 154 -13.41 7.53 19.32
CA TYR A 154 -12.62 7.50 20.55
C TYR A 154 -11.54 8.56 20.62
N PHE A 155 -10.56 8.55 19.72
CA PHE A 155 -9.40 9.44 19.82
C PHE A 155 -9.70 10.89 19.40
N LYS A 156 -10.44 11.07 18.32
CA LYS A 156 -10.79 12.40 17.74
C LYS A 156 -9.55 13.28 17.50
N LYS A 157 -8.46 12.70 17.02
CA LYS A 157 -7.16 13.37 16.84
C LYS A 157 -6.79 13.62 15.38
N ILE A 158 -7.17 12.72 14.48
CA ILE A 158 -6.96 12.86 13.02
C ILE A 158 -8.19 13.47 12.37
N VAL A 159 -9.34 13.05 12.83
CA VAL A 159 -10.63 13.55 12.35
C VAL A 159 -10.85 15.01 12.77
N ASN A 160 -11.37 15.81 11.84
CA ASN A 160 -11.73 17.21 12.12
C ASN A 160 -12.88 17.30 13.14
N ASN A 161 -12.83 18.28 14.04
CA ASN A 161 -13.85 18.52 15.08
C ASN A 161 -15.28 18.72 14.52
N LYS A 162 -15.42 19.16 13.26
CA LYS A 162 -16.72 19.33 12.58
C LYS A 162 -17.07 18.13 11.67
N PHE A 163 -16.48 16.94 11.90
CA PHE A 163 -16.75 15.74 11.13
C PHE A 163 -18.19 15.27 11.28
N SER A 164 -18.84 14.91 10.17
CA SER A 164 -20.19 14.38 10.15
C SER A 164 -20.19 12.90 9.78
N PHE A 165 -20.61 12.04 10.70
CA PHE A 165 -20.69 10.59 10.44
C PHE A 165 -21.74 10.26 9.37
N LYS A 166 -22.87 10.99 9.33
CA LYS A 166 -23.90 10.81 8.28
C LYS A 166 -23.32 11.07 6.89
N LYS A 167 -22.58 12.17 6.72
CA LYS A 167 -21.88 12.46 5.45
C LYS A 167 -20.85 11.39 5.12
N PHE A 168 -20.15 10.87 6.11
CA PHE A 168 -19.16 9.83 5.93
C PHE A 168 -19.76 8.57 5.29
N ILE A 169 -20.89 8.10 5.78
CA ILE A 169 -21.59 6.93 5.21
C ILE A 169 -22.01 7.17 3.75
N ILE A 170 -22.59 8.35 3.45
CA ILE A 170 -22.97 8.69 2.07
C ILE A 170 -21.73 8.73 1.16
N HIS A 171 -20.63 9.33 1.64
CA HIS A 171 -19.40 9.45 0.86
C HIS A 171 -18.73 8.09 0.63
N ILE A 172 -18.78 7.17 1.60
CA ILE A 172 -18.31 5.79 1.39
C ILE A 172 -19.11 5.13 0.26
N PHE A 173 -20.43 5.27 0.26
CA PHE A 173 -21.27 4.70 -0.81
C PHE A 173 -20.86 5.25 -2.18
N ILE A 174 -20.62 6.56 -2.30
CA ILE A 174 -20.16 7.18 -3.56
C ILE A 174 -18.78 6.63 -3.96
N VAL A 175 -17.85 6.50 -3.02
CA VAL A 175 -16.50 5.92 -3.25
C VAL A 175 -16.63 4.50 -3.77
N LEU A 176 -17.45 3.67 -3.14
CA LEU A 176 -17.66 2.28 -3.55
C LEU A 176 -18.32 2.20 -4.95
N LEU A 177 -19.26 3.10 -5.25
CA LEU A 177 -19.89 3.16 -6.56
C LEU A 177 -18.86 3.50 -7.65
N ILE A 178 -18.02 4.52 -7.43
CA ILE A 178 -16.96 4.89 -8.38
C ILE A 178 -15.98 3.72 -8.55
N ALA A 179 -15.54 3.11 -7.46
CA ALA A 179 -14.63 1.97 -7.50
C ALA A 179 -15.24 0.79 -8.27
N TYR A 180 -16.51 0.51 -8.03
CA TYR A 180 -17.25 -0.54 -8.73
C TYR A 180 -17.32 -0.30 -10.24
N ILE A 181 -17.68 0.92 -10.66
CA ILE A 181 -17.76 1.29 -12.10
C ILE A 181 -16.39 1.06 -12.76
N ILE A 182 -15.28 1.47 -12.12
CA ILE A 182 -13.93 1.29 -12.68
C ILE A 182 -13.60 -0.21 -12.79
N THR A 183 -13.90 -0.98 -11.74
CA THR A 183 -13.61 -2.42 -11.71
C THR A 183 -14.33 -3.15 -12.82
N ILE A 184 -15.65 -2.94 -12.97
CA ILE A 184 -16.44 -3.63 -13.99
C ILE A 184 -16.09 -3.18 -15.41
N SER A 185 -15.75 -1.89 -15.63
CA SER A 185 -15.39 -1.39 -16.95
C SER A 185 -14.16 -2.08 -17.54
N CYS A 186 -13.25 -2.54 -16.69
CA CYS A 186 -12.04 -3.26 -17.08
C CYS A 186 -12.13 -4.78 -16.91
N TRP A 187 -13.34 -5.32 -16.73
CA TRP A 187 -13.55 -6.75 -16.50
C TRP A 187 -14.59 -7.35 -17.47
N PRO A 188 -14.20 -7.66 -18.72
CA PRO A 188 -15.13 -8.10 -19.76
C PRO A 188 -15.98 -9.31 -19.40
N HIS A 189 -15.46 -10.25 -18.59
CA HIS A 189 -16.18 -11.46 -18.20
C HIS A 189 -17.49 -11.17 -17.47
N VAL A 190 -17.51 -10.14 -16.60
CA VAL A 190 -18.69 -9.78 -15.81
C VAL A 190 -19.73 -8.97 -16.58
N HIS A 191 -19.43 -8.56 -17.81
CA HIS A 191 -20.38 -7.79 -18.61
C HIS A 191 -21.64 -8.57 -18.99
N LYS A 192 -21.63 -9.91 -18.87
CA LYS A 192 -22.83 -10.76 -19.02
C LYS A 192 -23.91 -10.42 -18.00
N ASN A 193 -23.51 -10.14 -16.75
CA ASN A 193 -24.38 -9.67 -15.69
C ASN A 193 -23.56 -8.89 -14.66
N ILE A 194 -23.50 -7.57 -14.84
CA ILE A 194 -22.68 -6.67 -14.03
C ILE A 194 -23.06 -6.63 -12.55
N PHE A 195 -24.26 -7.05 -12.18
CA PHE A 195 -24.75 -7.01 -10.79
C PHE A 195 -24.53 -8.33 -10.04
N ILE A 196 -24.44 -9.45 -10.72
CA ILE A 196 -24.36 -10.79 -10.08
C ILE A 196 -22.96 -11.40 -10.24
N GLU A 197 -22.39 -11.39 -11.46
CA GLU A 197 -21.14 -12.09 -11.76
C GLU A 197 -19.94 -11.61 -10.91
N PRO A 198 -19.72 -10.30 -10.64
CA PRO A 198 -18.61 -9.89 -9.78
C PRO A 198 -18.68 -10.47 -8.37
N PHE A 199 -19.88 -10.54 -7.79
CA PHE A 199 -20.08 -11.09 -6.44
C PHE A 199 -19.95 -12.62 -6.42
N LYS A 200 -20.47 -13.29 -7.47
CA LYS A 200 -20.32 -14.75 -7.61
C LYS A 200 -18.84 -15.13 -7.72
N ILE A 201 -18.08 -14.46 -8.57
CA ILE A 201 -16.64 -14.69 -8.69
C ILE A 201 -15.92 -14.38 -7.38
N ALA A 202 -16.28 -13.30 -6.68
CA ALA A 202 -15.68 -12.97 -5.39
C ALA A 202 -15.92 -14.07 -4.32
N MET A 203 -17.10 -14.70 -4.31
CA MET A 203 -17.40 -15.82 -3.41
C MET A 203 -16.66 -17.11 -3.81
N ASP A 204 -16.47 -17.32 -5.10
CA ASP A 204 -15.80 -18.51 -5.62
C ASP A 204 -14.28 -18.37 -5.72
N ILE A 205 -13.71 -17.23 -5.33
CA ILE A 205 -12.28 -16.92 -5.49
C ILE A 205 -11.36 -17.97 -4.85
N ASN A 206 -11.81 -18.59 -3.75
CA ASN A 206 -11.05 -19.64 -3.07
C ASN A 206 -11.11 -21.00 -3.80
N LYS A 207 -12.05 -21.18 -4.75
CA LYS A 207 -12.19 -22.40 -5.57
C LYS A 207 -11.35 -22.33 -6.84
N ILE A 208 -10.78 -21.15 -7.15
CA ILE A 208 -9.97 -20.94 -8.35
C ILE A 208 -8.72 -21.77 -8.24
N GLN A 209 -8.50 -22.62 -9.24
CA GLN A 209 -7.30 -23.46 -9.30
C GLN A 209 -6.06 -22.57 -9.47
N TYR A 210 -5.08 -22.77 -8.60
CA TYR A 210 -3.80 -22.07 -8.66
C TYR A 210 -2.79 -22.86 -9.49
N PHE A 211 -2.26 -22.22 -10.53
CA PHE A 211 -1.27 -22.82 -11.43
C PHE A 211 0.19 -22.44 -11.08
N GLY A 212 0.42 -21.79 -9.95
CA GLY A 212 1.77 -21.46 -9.46
C GLY A 212 2.43 -22.62 -8.71
N LEU A 213 3.62 -22.38 -8.18
CA LEU A 213 4.32 -23.35 -7.35
C LEU A 213 3.48 -23.68 -6.10
N PRO A 214 3.23 -24.96 -5.82
CA PRO A 214 2.41 -25.37 -4.68
C PRO A 214 3.15 -25.28 -3.34
N TRP A 215 4.45 -25.04 -3.37
CA TRP A 215 5.30 -24.98 -2.18
C TRP A 215 6.10 -23.70 -2.11
N VAL A 216 6.55 -23.40 -0.90
CA VAL A 216 7.43 -22.25 -0.58
C VAL A 216 8.50 -22.71 0.41
N MET A 217 9.72 -22.21 0.23
CA MET A 217 10.80 -22.44 1.18
C MET A 217 10.77 -21.42 2.29
N PHE A 218 10.93 -21.88 3.54
CA PHE A 218 11.02 -21.03 4.72
C PHE A 218 11.94 -21.66 5.76
N ASN A 219 13.01 -20.98 6.14
CA ASN A 219 14.04 -21.42 7.10
C ASN A 219 14.68 -22.79 6.77
N GLY A 220 14.81 -23.11 5.47
CA GLY A 220 15.37 -24.38 5.02
C GLY A 220 14.35 -25.50 4.81
N ASP A 221 13.13 -25.35 5.29
CA ASP A 221 12.04 -26.30 5.11
C ASP A 221 11.12 -25.91 3.97
N ILE A 222 10.42 -26.90 3.41
CA ILE A 222 9.43 -26.73 2.33
C ILE A 222 8.03 -26.85 2.93
N PHE A 223 7.21 -25.82 2.67
CA PHE A 223 5.82 -25.74 3.12
C PHE A 223 4.86 -25.65 1.94
N ASP A 224 3.66 -26.18 2.11
CA ASP A 224 2.55 -25.90 1.19
C ASP A 224 2.17 -24.42 1.27
N THR A 225 1.93 -23.81 0.11
CA THR A 225 1.57 -22.37 0.03
C THR A 225 0.27 -22.02 0.75
N ASN A 226 -0.62 -23.02 1.02
CA ASN A 226 -1.85 -22.81 1.79
C ASN A 226 -1.61 -22.86 3.31
N TYR A 227 -0.48 -23.42 3.76
CA TYR A 227 -0.21 -23.69 5.18
C TYR A 227 1.17 -23.20 5.60
N VAL A 228 1.52 -21.96 5.22
CA VAL A 228 2.79 -21.35 5.62
C VAL A 228 2.84 -21.07 7.13
N PRO A 229 4.02 -21.09 7.76
CA PRO A 229 4.17 -20.73 9.16
C PRO A 229 3.61 -19.34 9.48
N LYS A 230 2.95 -19.18 10.64
CA LYS A 230 2.26 -17.94 11.04
C LYS A 230 3.18 -16.71 11.07
N LEU A 231 4.46 -16.89 11.37
CA LEU A 231 5.47 -15.83 11.40
C LEU A 231 6.16 -15.59 10.05
N TYR A 232 5.71 -16.25 8.99
CA TYR A 232 6.32 -16.21 7.67
C TYR A 232 6.64 -14.79 7.21
N LEU A 233 5.69 -13.86 7.33
CA LEU A 233 5.87 -12.47 6.87
C LEU A 233 6.90 -11.73 7.71
N ILE A 234 6.81 -11.80 9.03
CA ILE A 234 7.72 -11.09 9.96
C ILE A 234 9.16 -11.54 9.70
N VAL A 235 9.38 -12.86 9.59
CA VAL A 235 10.71 -13.44 9.35
C VAL A 235 11.24 -13.03 7.97
N ASN A 236 10.40 -13.07 6.94
CA ASN A 236 10.79 -12.62 5.60
C ASN A 236 11.12 -11.11 5.57
N PHE A 237 10.39 -10.26 6.31
CA PHE A 237 10.75 -8.85 6.44
C PHE A 237 12.14 -8.68 7.06
N PHE A 238 12.46 -9.46 8.08
CA PHE A 238 13.77 -9.43 8.73
C PHE A 238 14.88 -9.88 7.77
N TYR A 239 14.77 -11.08 7.19
CA TYR A 239 15.82 -11.63 6.33
C TYR A 239 16.05 -10.88 5.02
N LYS A 240 15.01 -10.28 4.47
CA LYS A 240 15.08 -9.56 3.19
C LYS A 240 15.35 -8.06 3.34
N SER A 241 15.39 -7.56 4.58
CA SER A 241 15.70 -6.15 4.85
C SER A 241 17.21 -5.93 4.86
N PRO A 242 17.70 -4.85 4.23
CA PRO A 242 19.10 -4.47 4.32
C PRO A 242 19.45 -4.02 5.74
N GLU A 243 20.72 -4.11 6.09
CA GLU A 243 21.24 -3.88 7.44
C GLU A 243 20.90 -2.47 7.96
N TYR A 244 20.93 -1.46 7.11
CA TYR A 244 20.59 -0.08 7.51
C TYR A 244 19.13 0.07 7.96
N ILE A 245 18.23 -0.71 7.41
CA ILE A 245 16.83 -0.75 7.85
C ILE A 245 16.72 -1.44 9.19
N ILE A 246 17.35 -2.60 9.36
CA ILE A 246 17.35 -3.34 10.63
C ILE A 246 17.95 -2.48 11.75
N LEU A 247 19.10 -1.85 11.49
CA LEU A 247 19.72 -0.92 12.44
C LEU A 247 18.81 0.24 12.81
N SER A 248 18.09 0.80 11.83
CA SER A 248 17.13 1.88 12.06
C SER A 248 15.95 1.43 12.94
N TYR A 249 15.49 0.18 12.81
CA TYR A 249 14.48 -0.39 13.70
C TYR A 249 15.01 -0.57 15.13
N ILE A 250 16.25 -1.03 15.30
CA ILE A 250 16.91 -1.12 16.61
C ILE A 250 17.01 0.27 17.27
N ILE A 251 17.44 1.29 16.50
CA ILE A 251 17.49 2.67 16.97
C ILE A 251 16.07 3.14 17.36
N PHE A 252 15.05 2.82 16.58
CA PHE A 252 13.68 3.20 16.90
C PHE A 252 13.19 2.56 18.21
N ILE A 253 13.49 1.29 18.46
CA ILE A 253 13.19 0.62 19.74
C ILE A 253 13.92 1.33 20.91
N TYR A 254 15.20 1.67 20.73
CA TYR A 254 15.94 2.48 21.70
C TYR A 254 15.22 3.82 21.99
N LEU A 255 14.71 4.49 20.96
CA LEU A 255 13.98 5.76 21.12
C LEU A 255 12.67 5.57 21.90
N LEU A 256 11.93 4.51 21.67
CA LEU A 256 10.69 4.20 22.39
C LEU A 256 10.95 3.98 23.89
N ILE A 257 12.07 3.34 24.25
CA ILE A 257 12.40 3.02 25.63
C ILE A 257 13.01 4.25 26.34
N PHE A 258 14.06 4.83 25.78
CA PHE A 258 14.90 5.81 26.47
C PHE A 258 14.65 7.27 26.07
N LYS A 259 14.05 7.53 24.92
CA LYS A 259 13.85 8.89 24.37
C LYS A 259 12.39 9.20 24.04
N LYS A 260 11.43 8.54 24.72
CA LYS A 260 9.99 8.73 24.50
C LYS A 260 9.54 10.19 24.57
N LYS A 261 10.14 11.01 25.46
CA LYS A 261 9.83 12.44 25.58
C LYS A 261 10.09 13.20 24.26
N PHE A 262 11.17 12.86 23.55
CA PHE A 262 11.48 13.45 22.25
C PHE A 262 10.37 13.14 21.23
N LEU A 263 9.94 11.88 21.13
CA LEU A 263 8.92 11.46 20.18
C LEU A 263 7.57 12.14 20.44
N ILE A 264 7.15 12.22 21.70
CA ILE A 264 5.89 12.86 22.10
C ILE A 264 5.94 14.38 21.88
N SER A 265 7.07 15.03 22.19
CA SER A 265 7.20 16.49 22.02
C SER A 265 7.28 16.92 20.55
N LYS A 266 7.81 16.07 19.67
CA LYS A 266 7.96 16.36 18.23
C LYS A 266 6.75 15.99 17.41
N PHE A 267 5.96 14.99 17.83
CA PHE A 267 4.87 14.46 17.05
C PHE A 267 3.59 14.37 17.90
N GLU A 268 2.65 15.25 17.60
CA GLU A 268 1.33 15.18 18.22
C GLU A 268 0.68 13.81 17.96
N PHE A 269 0.03 13.24 18.98
CA PHE A 269 -0.63 11.94 18.93
C PHE A 269 0.27 10.81 18.42
N PHE A 270 1.55 10.83 18.80
CA PHE A 270 2.58 9.92 18.30
C PHE A 270 2.19 8.44 18.38
N TYR A 271 1.74 7.98 19.55
CA TYR A 271 1.40 6.55 19.74
C TYR A 271 0.21 6.10 18.89
N GLY A 272 -0.80 6.94 18.69
CA GLY A 272 -1.91 6.59 17.81
C GLY A 272 -1.49 6.48 16.34
N LYS A 273 -0.62 7.40 15.89
CA LYS A 273 -0.06 7.35 14.54
C LYS A 273 0.88 6.15 14.34
N LEU A 274 1.67 5.83 15.36
CA LEU A 274 2.50 4.62 15.36
C LEU A 274 1.65 3.36 15.32
N PHE A 275 0.58 3.31 16.13
CA PHE A 275 -0.36 2.19 16.15
C PHE A 275 -0.96 1.95 14.75
N LEU A 276 -1.38 3.01 14.04
CA LEU A 276 -1.86 2.88 12.67
C LEU A 276 -0.84 2.19 11.76
N ILE A 277 0.43 2.63 11.79
CA ILE A 277 1.48 2.07 10.93
C ILE A 277 1.75 0.61 11.28
N VAL A 278 1.93 0.31 12.57
CA VAL A 278 2.16 -1.05 13.06
C VAL A 278 0.97 -1.95 12.74
N PHE A 279 -0.26 -1.45 12.86
CA PHE A 279 -1.46 -2.20 12.55
C PHE A 279 -1.54 -2.53 11.04
N ILE A 280 -1.20 -1.59 10.15
CA ILE A 280 -1.10 -1.87 8.70
C ILE A 280 -0.05 -2.97 8.44
N LEU A 281 1.13 -2.87 9.05
CA LEU A 281 2.22 -3.82 8.84
C LEU A 281 1.91 -5.23 9.35
N LEU A 282 1.28 -5.33 10.52
CA LEU A 282 1.01 -6.61 11.15
C LEU A 282 -0.31 -7.25 10.71
N PHE A 283 -1.20 -6.50 10.08
CA PHE A 283 -2.54 -6.98 9.73
C PHE A 283 -2.55 -8.28 8.92
N PRO A 284 -1.75 -8.45 7.84
CA PRO A 284 -1.74 -9.71 7.11
C PRO A 284 -1.25 -10.89 7.96
N THR A 285 -0.29 -10.65 8.86
CA THR A 285 0.17 -11.67 9.82
C THR A 285 -0.93 -12.02 10.80
N LEU A 286 -1.65 -11.03 11.31
CA LEU A 286 -2.80 -11.26 12.20
C LEU A 286 -3.88 -12.08 11.50
N VAL A 287 -4.20 -11.77 10.25
CA VAL A 287 -5.16 -12.57 9.47
C VAL A 287 -4.68 -14.01 9.34
N LEU A 288 -3.38 -14.22 9.07
CA LEU A 288 -2.81 -15.57 8.93
C LEU A 288 -2.91 -16.41 10.22
N PHE A 289 -2.98 -15.76 11.39
CA PHE A 289 -3.21 -16.50 12.65
C PHE A 289 -4.60 -17.12 12.74
N PHE A 290 -5.62 -16.47 12.15
CA PHE A 290 -7.02 -16.89 12.26
C PHE A 290 -7.51 -17.64 11.02
N VAL A 291 -7.07 -17.20 9.84
CA VAL A 291 -7.51 -17.75 8.56
C VAL A 291 -6.28 -18.02 7.71
N PRO A 292 -5.94 -19.30 7.45
CA PRO A 292 -4.86 -19.61 6.52
C PRO A 292 -5.24 -19.14 5.12
N TYR A 293 -4.31 -18.48 4.44
CA TYR A 293 -4.45 -18.07 3.06
C TYR A 293 -3.15 -18.31 2.30
N ARG A 294 -3.26 -18.48 1.01
CA ARG A 294 -2.12 -18.84 0.16
C ARG A 294 -1.09 -17.74 0.10
N ILE A 295 0.17 -18.07 0.43
CA ILE A 295 1.32 -17.18 0.34
C ILE A 295 2.43 -17.84 -0.46
N TYR A 296 3.01 -17.11 -1.39
CA TYR A 296 4.13 -17.56 -2.22
C TYR A 296 5.08 -16.39 -2.54
N ASP A 297 6.27 -16.69 -3.04
CA ASP A 297 7.28 -15.72 -3.46
C ASP A 297 7.71 -14.70 -2.37
N GLY A 298 7.75 -15.12 -1.12
CA GLY A 298 8.23 -14.30 -0.01
C GLY A 298 7.38 -13.06 0.22
N LEU A 299 7.97 -11.86 0.04
CA LEU A 299 7.28 -10.58 0.26
C LEU A 299 6.57 -10.03 -0.98
N ARG A 300 6.58 -10.73 -2.11
CA ARG A 300 6.02 -10.24 -3.37
C ARG A 300 4.55 -9.81 -3.24
N LEU A 301 3.70 -10.65 -2.66
CA LEU A 301 2.28 -10.34 -2.47
C LEU A 301 2.03 -9.18 -1.48
N PHE A 302 3.05 -8.82 -0.72
CA PHE A 302 3.01 -7.82 0.35
C PHE A 302 3.87 -6.59 0.03
N LEU A 303 4.19 -6.35 -1.24
CA LEU A 303 4.95 -5.17 -1.67
C LEU A 303 4.30 -3.86 -1.24
N TYR A 304 2.98 -3.83 -1.08
CA TYR A 304 2.26 -2.66 -0.58
C TYR A 304 2.61 -2.29 0.86
N LEU A 305 3.19 -3.21 1.65
CA LEU A 305 3.65 -2.96 3.02
C LEU A 305 5.03 -2.28 3.08
N ILE A 306 5.89 -2.49 2.07
CA ILE A 306 7.26 -1.96 2.06
C ILE A 306 7.30 -0.43 2.21
N PRO A 307 6.44 0.35 1.53
CA PRO A 307 6.36 1.78 1.77
C PRO A 307 6.10 2.13 3.25
N TYR A 308 5.14 1.48 3.90
CA TYR A 308 4.84 1.72 5.32
C TYR A 308 5.97 1.26 6.24
N PHE A 309 6.62 0.14 5.89
CA PHE A 309 7.80 -0.37 6.60
C PHE A 309 8.95 0.63 6.63
N SER A 310 9.05 1.51 5.63
CA SER A 310 10.05 2.56 5.57
C SER A 310 9.80 3.74 6.52
N ILE A 311 8.60 3.88 7.10
CA ILE A 311 8.23 5.02 7.97
C ILE A 311 8.97 4.97 9.30
N ILE A 312 9.04 3.81 9.93
CA ILE A 312 9.72 3.63 11.23
C ILE A 312 11.23 3.96 11.13
N PRO A 313 11.98 3.42 10.15
CA PRO A 313 13.33 3.87 9.85
C PRO A 313 13.45 5.38 9.62
N GLY A 314 12.46 5.96 8.91
CA GLY A 314 12.43 7.40 8.66
C GLY A 314 12.37 8.25 9.94
N ILE A 315 11.61 7.81 10.96
CA ILE A 315 11.55 8.47 12.27
C ILE A 315 12.88 8.32 13.02
N ALA A 316 13.51 7.14 12.97
CA ALA A 316 14.80 6.89 13.61
C ALA A 316 15.90 7.78 13.01
N ILE A 317 16.01 7.84 11.70
CA ILE A 317 16.99 8.68 11.00
C ILE A 317 16.70 10.17 11.24
N TYR A 318 15.43 10.58 11.27
CA TYR A 318 15.06 11.96 11.64
C TYR A 318 15.59 12.33 13.04
N TYR A 319 15.48 11.43 14.02
CA TYR A 319 16.08 11.65 15.35
C TYR A 319 17.58 11.82 15.27
N LEU A 320 18.30 10.93 14.58
CA LEU A 320 19.76 11.01 14.44
C LEU A 320 20.18 12.36 13.82
N ILE A 321 19.54 12.79 12.74
CA ILE A 321 19.82 14.06 12.08
C ILE A 321 19.53 15.24 13.01
N SER A 322 18.44 15.21 13.77
CA SER A 322 18.03 16.31 14.64
C SER A 322 18.85 16.43 15.93
N ASN A 323 19.45 15.33 16.41
CA ASN A 323 20.16 15.30 17.70
C ASN A 323 21.67 15.12 17.58
N LEU A 324 22.14 14.47 16.50
CA LEU A 324 23.54 14.62 16.17
C LEU A 324 23.70 16.08 15.79
N LYS A 325 24.32 16.88 16.67
CA LYS A 325 24.87 18.20 16.35
C LYS A 325 26.02 17.98 15.35
N LEU A 326 25.75 17.45 14.21
CA LEU A 326 26.57 17.59 13.04
C LEU A 326 26.59 19.10 12.81
N LYS A 327 27.63 19.75 13.36
CA LYS A 327 27.96 21.13 13.05
C LYS A 327 27.74 21.26 11.56
N SER A 328 26.65 21.94 11.21
CA SER A 328 26.16 22.27 9.89
C SER A 328 27.21 22.13 8.80
N SER A 329 27.36 20.95 8.23
CA SER A 329 27.86 20.96 6.87
C SER A 329 26.69 21.50 6.01
N LYS A 330 26.91 22.57 5.26
CA LYS A 330 25.98 23.11 4.27
C LYS A 330 25.43 22.02 3.34
N THR A 331 26.13 20.90 3.23
CA THR A 331 25.75 19.70 2.48
C THR A 331 24.52 18.97 3.05
N VAL A 332 24.40 18.84 4.37
CA VAL A 332 23.23 18.16 4.99
C VAL A 332 21.99 19.05 4.90
N SER A 333 22.15 20.37 4.99
CA SER A 333 21.03 21.29 4.77
C SER A 333 20.59 21.34 3.31
N ALA A 334 21.49 21.20 2.34
CA ALA A 334 21.17 21.15 0.90
C ALA A 334 20.38 19.88 0.52
N ILE A 335 20.66 18.74 1.14
CA ILE A 335 19.88 17.51 0.93
C ILE A 335 18.49 17.61 1.57
N MET A 336 18.32 18.51 2.53
CA MET A 336 17.07 18.72 3.26
C MET A 336 16.22 19.91 2.74
N ALA A 337 16.78 20.79 1.94
CA ALA A 337 16.09 21.90 1.28
C ALA A 337 15.33 21.43 0.03
#